data_9036fde11771cc910ce761fdc5c135ef
#
_entry.id   9036fde11771cc910ce761fdc5c135ef
#
_cell.length_a   1.000
_cell.length_b   1.000
_cell.length_c   1.000
_cell.angle_alpha   90.00
_cell.angle_beta   90.00
_cell.angle_gamma   90.00
#
_symmetry.space_group_name_H-M   'P 1'
#
loop_
_entity.id
_entity.type
_entity.pdbx_description
1 polymer ?
#
loop_
_entity_poly.entity_id
_entity_poly.type
_entity_poly.pdbx_seq_one_letter_code
_entity_poly.pdbx_strand_id
1 'polypeptide(L)'
;LAQSLKSESEVILTGRNNKQNFKAKSVTGCEVMPMDVSNIESVRDCVSEVKPDLIIHAAATKFVDLSEVMPMECVDVNVLGSQNVARVAIDKGVKAVIGISTDKASPPIRNIYGMSKATMERIFCSLDAKTNTNFACVRYGNVAWSTGSVLPIWKKMYEDEGVLRSTGPDMTRFFFTVDEAVQLILTAMDNLNEI
;
A
#
# COMPACT_ATOMS: atom_id res chain seq x y z
N LEU A 1 -2.96 9.35 -7.12
CA LEU A 1 -1.53 9.14 -7.33
C LEU A 1 -1.20 8.83 -8.80
N ALA A 2 -1.74 7.75 -9.39
CA ALA A 2 -1.47 7.44 -10.81
C ALA A 2 -1.84 8.60 -11.74
N GLN A 3 -2.97 9.25 -11.52
CA GLN A 3 -3.39 10.43 -12.27
C GLN A 3 -2.46 11.64 -12.06
N SER A 4 -1.84 11.77 -10.90
CA SER A 4 -0.88 12.84 -10.60
C SER A 4 0.47 12.59 -11.27
N LEU A 5 0.89 11.32 -11.37
CA LEU A 5 2.21 10.97 -11.90
C LEU A 5 2.25 10.81 -13.43
N LYS A 6 1.14 10.44 -14.07
CA LYS A 6 1.12 10.08 -15.50
C LYS A 6 1.47 11.21 -16.47
N SER A 7 1.49 12.45 -16.04
CA SER A 7 1.92 13.59 -16.86
C SER A 7 3.43 13.72 -16.98
N GLU A 8 4.17 13.15 -16.01
CA GLU A 8 5.62 13.29 -15.90
C GLU A 8 6.36 11.95 -15.94
N SER A 9 5.63 10.83 -15.81
CA SER A 9 6.19 9.49 -15.73
C SER A 9 5.33 8.48 -16.45
N GLU A 10 5.95 7.43 -16.97
CA GLU A 10 5.23 6.24 -17.41
C GLU A 10 4.77 5.45 -16.17
N VAL A 11 3.46 5.26 -16.03
CA VAL A 11 2.86 4.62 -14.85
C VAL A 11 2.21 3.31 -15.26
N ILE A 12 2.74 2.21 -14.71
CA ILE A 12 2.17 0.87 -14.85
C ILE A 12 1.48 0.48 -13.55
N LEU A 13 0.21 0.14 -13.61
CA LEU A 13 -0.56 -0.32 -12.45
C LEU A 13 -0.53 -1.84 -12.36
N THR A 14 -0.38 -2.37 -11.15
CA THR A 14 -0.33 -3.82 -10.94
C THR A 14 -1.31 -4.28 -9.87
N GLY A 15 -1.83 -5.49 -10.01
CA GLY A 15 -2.68 -6.12 -9.01
C GLY A 15 -3.11 -7.53 -9.40
N ARG A 16 -3.44 -8.35 -8.41
CA ARG A 16 -3.89 -9.74 -8.64
C ARG A 16 -5.36 -9.85 -9.09
N ASN A 17 -6.17 -8.83 -8.88
CA ASN A 17 -7.60 -8.84 -9.20
C ASN A 17 -7.86 -8.19 -10.56
N ASN A 18 -8.10 -9.00 -11.59
CA ASN A 18 -8.31 -8.53 -12.96
C ASN A 18 -9.48 -7.55 -13.09
N LYS A 19 -10.59 -7.74 -12.35
CA LYS A 19 -11.71 -6.79 -12.39
C LYS A 19 -11.31 -5.40 -11.89
N GLN A 20 -10.51 -5.34 -10.82
CA GLN A 20 -10.00 -4.07 -10.30
C GLN A 20 -8.95 -3.47 -11.24
N ASN A 21 -8.14 -4.30 -11.87
CA ASN A 21 -7.17 -3.88 -12.87
C ASN A 21 -7.88 -3.21 -14.07
N PHE A 22 -8.93 -3.81 -14.62
CA PHE A 22 -9.74 -3.22 -15.67
C PHE A 22 -10.36 -1.88 -15.27
N LYS A 23 -10.91 -1.81 -14.05
CA LYS A 23 -11.45 -0.56 -13.51
C LYS A 23 -10.35 0.52 -13.38
N ALA A 24 -9.19 0.15 -12.88
CA ALA A 24 -8.05 1.06 -12.74
C ALA A 24 -7.61 1.60 -14.11
N LYS A 25 -7.46 0.75 -15.13
CA LYS A 25 -7.16 1.16 -16.51
C LYS A 25 -8.19 2.12 -17.06
N SER A 26 -9.48 1.82 -16.90
CA SER A 26 -10.58 2.67 -17.37
C SER A 26 -10.59 4.05 -16.71
N VAL A 27 -10.28 4.14 -15.41
CA VAL A 27 -10.31 5.41 -14.66
C VAL A 27 -9.06 6.25 -14.89
N THR A 28 -7.88 5.61 -15.00
CA THR A 28 -6.61 6.35 -15.05
C THR A 28 -6.07 6.52 -16.46
N GLY A 29 -6.42 5.61 -17.38
CA GLY A 29 -5.81 5.50 -18.70
C GLY A 29 -4.40 4.92 -18.67
N CYS A 30 -3.89 4.50 -17.51
CA CYS A 30 -2.59 3.87 -17.37
C CYS A 30 -2.62 2.40 -17.81
N GLU A 31 -1.49 1.89 -18.28
CA GLU A 31 -1.35 0.45 -18.54
C GLU A 31 -1.43 -0.35 -17.23
N VAL A 32 -1.88 -1.59 -17.35
CA VAL A 32 -2.10 -2.49 -16.21
C VAL A 32 -1.50 -3.85 -16.49
N MET A 33 -0.75 -4.38 -15.52
CA MET A 33 -0.17 -5.72 -15.59
C MET A 33 -0.63 -6.55 -14.38
N PRO A 34 -1.14 -7.78 -14.58
CA PRO A 34 -1.45 -8.68 -13.47
C PRO A 34 -0.20 -9.04 -12.68
N MET A 35 -0.27 -8.91 -11.35
CA MET A 35 0.84 -9.28 -10.46
C MET A 35 0.29 -9.68 -9.09
N ASP A 36 0.76 -10.81 -8.58
CA ASP A 36 0.52 -11.23 -7.19
C ASP A 36 1.82 -11.12 -6.39
N VAL A 37 1.85 -10.22 -5.40
CA VAL A 37 3.04 -10.00 -4.57
C VAL A 37 3.41 -11.22 -3.71
N SER A 38 2.45 -12.09 -3.37
CA SER A 38 2.72 -13.32 -2.62
C SER A 38 3.47 -14.38 -3.44
N ASN A 39 3.49 -14.24 -4.77
CA ASN A 39 4.24 -15.10 -5.69
C ASN A 39 5.47 -14.35 -6.24
N ILE A 40 6.66 -14.78 -5.81
CA ILE A 40 7.93 -14.12 -6.21
C ILE A 40 8.17 -14.15 -7.73
N GLU A 41 7.77 -15.21 -8.43
CA GLU A 41 7.95 -15.30 -9.88
C GLU A 41 7.01 -14.32 -10.60
N SER A 42 5.76 -14.16 -10.12
CA SER A 42 4.86 -13.12 -10.63
C SER A 42 5.45 -11.71 -10.48
N VAL A 43 6.09 -11.42 -9.35
CA VAL A 43 6.80 -10.14 -9.15
C VAL A 43 8.00 -10.02 -10.07
N ARG A 44 8.79 -11.10 -10.22
CA ARG A 44 9.99 -11.14 -11.07
C ARG A 44 9.66 -10.90 -12.54
N ASP A 45 8.65 -11.57 -13.04
CA ASP A 45 8.20 -11.43 -14.45
C ASP A 45 7.73 -9.99 -14.70
N CYS A 46 6.88 -9.45 -13.83
CA CYS A 46 6.37 -8.09 -13.96
C CYS A 46 7.50 -7.05 -13.93
N VAL A 47 8.40 -7.12 -12.94
CA VAL A 47 9.51 -6.16 -12.81
C VAL A 47 10.52 -6.30 -13.95
N SER A 48 10.74 -7.52 -14.48
CA SER A 48 11.62 -7.75 -15.62
C SER A 48 11.08 -7.17 -16.92
N GLU A 49 9.76 -7.23 -17.11
CA GLU A 49 9.07 -6.67 -18.27
C GLU A 49 9.02 -5.14 -18.20
N VAL A 50 8.58 -4.59 -17.07
CA VAL A 50 8.38 -3.15 -16.86
C VAL A 50 9.70 -2.41 -16.71
N LYS A 51 10.70 -2.99 -16.02
CA LYS A 51 11.98 -2.37 -15.66
C LYS A 51 11.79 -1.00 -14.99
N PRO A 52 11.02 -0.90 -13.90
CA PRO A 52 10.70 0.37 -13.30
C PRO A 52 11.91 0.99 -12.61
N ASP A 53 12.01 2.32 -12.63
CA ASP A 53 12.96 3.06 -11.79
C ASP A 53 12.49 3.10 -10.33
N LEU A 54 11.17 3.19 -10.11
CA LEU A 54 10.54 3.29 -8.79
C LEU A 54 9.38 2.32 -8.67
N ILE A 55 9.30 1.64 -7.52
CA ILE A 55 8.15 0.82 -7.14
C ILE A 55 7.43 1.48 -5.95
N ILE A 56 6.13 1.76 -6.10
CA ILE A 56 5.25 2.15 -4.99
C ILE A 56 4.47 0.92 -4.54
N HIS A 57 4.92 0.31 -3.46
CA HIS A 57 4.35 -0.93 -2.93
C HIS A 57 3.15 -0.64 -2.03
N ALA A 58 1.96 -0.63 -2.65
CA ALA A 58 0.68 -0.40 -1.98
C ALA A 58 -0.17 -1.67 -1.78
N ALA A 59 0.30 -2.83 -2.27
CA ALA A 59 -0.41 -4.09 -2.11
C ALA A 59 -0.46 -4.50 -0.63
N ALA A 60 -1.66 -4.77 -0.14
CA ALA A 60 -1.88 -5.20 1.26
C ALA A 60 -3.27 -5.79 1.48
N THR A 61 -3.35 -6.73 2.42
CA THR A 61 -4.58 -7.04 3.13
C THR A 61 -4.76 -5.99 4.23
N LYS A 62 -5.72 -5.07 4.06
CA LYS A 62 -5.86 -3.85 4.88
C LYS A 62 -6.97 -3.88 5.92
N PHE A 63 -7.86 -4.86 5.84
CA PHE A 63 -9.00 -4.98 6.75
C PHE A 63 -8.55 -5.61 8.06
N VAL A 64 -8.57 -4.83 9.15
CA VAL A 64 -8.06 -5.25 10.46
C VAL A 64 -8.78 -6.51 10.94
N ASP A 65 -10.12 -6.49 10.97
CA ASP A 65 -10.93 -7.62 11.45
C ASP A 65 -10.71 -8.89 10.60
N LEU A 66 -10.65 -8.74 9.28
CA LEU A 66 -10.37 -9.86 8.38
C LEU A 66 -8.95 -10.41 8.59
N SER A 67 -7.99 -9.56 8.88
CA SER A 67 -6.61 -9.97 9.16
C SER A 67 -6.51 -10.79 10.44
N GLU A 68 -7.33 -10.51 11.45
CA GLU A 68 -7.41 -11.34 12.67
C GLU A 68 -8.01 -12.73 12.40
N VAL A 69 -8.99 -12.82 11.51
CA VAL A 69 -9.64 -14.07 11.13
C VAL A 69 -8.78 -14.89 10.16
N MET A 70 -8.03 -14.21 9.29
CA MET A 70 -7.18 -14.83 8.26
C MET A 70 -5.73 -14.35 8.38
N PRO A 71 -5.03 -14.64 9.49
CA PRO A 71 -3.70 -14.11 9.75
C PRO A 71 -2.65 -14.59 8.74
N MET A 72 -2.77 -15.80 8.22
CA MET A 72 -1.85 -16.36 7.22
C MET A 72 -1.90 -15.55 5.92
N GLU A 73 -3.08 -15.26 5.39
CA GLU A 73 -3.26 -14.41 4.21
C GLU A 73 -2.66 -13.00 4.45
N CYS A 74 -2.84 -12.45 5.65
CA CYS A 74 -2.26 -11.16 6.01
C CYS A 74 -0.72 -11.21 5.99
N VAL A 75 -0.12 -12.27 6.53
CA VAL A 75 1.34 -12.47 6.51
C VAL A 75 1.84 -12.69 5.09
N ASP A 76 1.18 -13.54 4.30
CA ASP A 76 1.58 -13.85 2.93
C ASP A 76 1.59 -12.60 2.04
N VAL A 77 0.57 -11.77 2.14
CA VAL A 77 0.49 -10.54 1.32
C VAL A 77 1.36 -9.43 1.89
N ASN A 78 1.24 -9.11 3.19
CA ASN A 78 1.87 -7.92 3.75
C ASN A 78 3.34 -8.11 4.12
N VAL A 79 3.75 -9.32 4.50
CA VAL A 79 5.13 -9.61 4.91
C VAL A 79 5.90 -10.28 3.77
N LEU A 80 5.46 -11.47 3.34
CA LEU A 80 6.16 -12.21 2.27
C LEU A 80 6.06 -11.45 0.94
N GLY A 81 4.90 -10.88 0.63
CA GLY A 81 4.72 -10.02 -0.55
C GLY A 81 5.67 -8.83 -0.56
N SER A 82 5.84 -8.15 0.57
CA SER A 82 6.80 -7.04 0.69
C SER A 82 8.25 -7.52 0.55
N GLN A 83 8.57 -8.67 1.15
CA GLN A 83 9.89 -9.31 0.99
C GLN A 83 10.17 -9.68 -0.47
N ASN A 84 9.18 -10.23 -1.19
CA ASN A 84 9.32 -10.58 -2.61
C ASN A 84 9.60 -9.34 -3.46
N VAL A 85 8.83 -8.26 -3.24
CA VAL A 85 9.04 -6.98 -3.93
C VAL A 85 10.46 -6.45 -3.67
N ALA A 86 10.90 -6.44 -2.41
CA ALA A 86 12.23 -5.97 -2.06
C ALA A 86 13.35 -6.80 -2.70
N ARG A 87 13.27 -8.14 -2.64
CA ARG A 87 14.25 -9.04 -3.26
C ARG A 87 14.34 -8.82 -4.76
N VAL A 88 13.21 -8.77 -5.45
CA VAL A 88 13.19 -8.58 -6.90
C VAL A 88 13.66 -7.18 -7.28
N ALA A 89 13.30 -6.14 -6.52
CA ALA A 89 13.78 -4.79 -6.76
C ALA A 89 15.30 -4.71 -6.69
N ILE A 90 15.92 -5.31 -5.67
CA ILE A 90 17.38 -5.39 -5.53
C ILE A 90 18.01 -6.18 -6.67
N ASP A 91 17.48 -7.38 -6.97
CA ASP A 91 17.98 -8.27 -8.03
C ASP A 91 17.94 -7.61 -9.43
N LYS A 92 16.95 -6.76 -9.68
CA LYS A 92 16.74 -6.08 -10.96
C LYS A 92 17.30 -4.67 -11.03
N GLY A 93 17.90 -4.18 -9.95
CA GLY A 93 18.52 -2.85 -9.91
C GLY A 93 17.51 -1.71 -9.95
N VAL A 94 16.31 -1.91 -9.39
CA VAL A 94 15.33 -0.84 -9.21
C VAL A 94 15.92 0.23 -8.30
N LYS A 95 15.83 1.51 -8.68
CA LYS A 95 16.47 2.59 -7.94
C LYS A 95 15.86 2.82 -6.56
N ALA A 96 14.51 2.76 -6.48
CA ALA A 96 13.81 3.01 -5.23
C ALA A 96 12.53 2.20 -5.05
N VAL A 97 12.17 1.93 -3.79
CA VAL A 97 10.91 1.29 -3.38
C VAL A 97 10.29 2.09 -2.23
N ILE A 98 9.04 2.54 -2.40
CA ILE A 98 8.28 3.20 -1.34
C ILE A 98 7.19 2.25 -0.83
N GLY A 99 7.28 1.85 0.42
CA GLY A 99 6.28 1.03 1.09
C GLY A 99 5.16 1.86 1.72
N ILE A 100 3.93 1.52 1.39
CA ILE A 100 2.77 2.17 2.00
C ILE A 100 2.44 1.48 3.32
N SER A 101 2.58 2.22 4.42
CA SER A 101 2.33 1.75 5.78
C SER A 101 1.14 2.46 6.44
N THR A 102 1.04 2.36 7.75
CA THR A 102 -0.13 2.82 8.52
C THR A 102 0.28 3.29 9.91
N ASP A 103 -0.53 4.15 10.52
CA ASP A 103 -0.46 4.54 11.93
C ASP A 103 -0.51 3.33 12.89
N LYS A 104 -1.19 2.24 12.47
CA LYS A 104 -1.33 1.00 13.25
C LYS A 104 -0.03 0.18 13.37
N ALA A 105 0.99 0.53 12.59
CA ALA A 105 2.36 -0.01 12.71
C ALA A 105 3.16 0.66 13.85
N SER A 106 2.64 1.74 14.44
CA SER A 106 3.26 2.41 15.60
C SER A 106 2.89 1.71 16.91
N PRO A 107 3.83 1.59 17.87
CA PRO A 107 3.53 1.05 19.19
C PRO A 107 2.48 1.89 19.95
N PRO A 108 1.64 1.26 20.77
CA PRO A 108 1.50 -0.18 20.98
C PRO A 108 0.73 -0.87 19.83
N ILE A 109 1.37 -1.85 19.16
CA ILE A 109 0.75 -2.59 18.06
C ILE A 109 -0.27 -3.59 18.64
N ARG A 110 -1.53 -3.54 18.17
CA ARG A 110 -2.64 -4.26 18.78
C ARG A 110 -3.26 -5.34 17.89
N ASN A 111 -2.83 -5.46 16.64
CA ASN A 111 -3.44 -6.34 15.66
C ASN A 111 -2.41 -6.86 14.64
N ILE A 112 -2.73 -7.98 14.01
CA ILE A 112 -1.86 -8.65 13.02
C ILE A 112 -1.59 -7.74 11.81
N TYR A 113 -2.55 -6.93 11.38
CA TYR A 113 -2.36 -5.97 10.30
C TYR A 113 -1.26 -4.95 10.65
N GLY A 114 -1.32 -4.34 11.84
CA GLY A 114 -0.28 -3.42 12.31
C GLY A 114 1.08 -4.10 12.45
N MET A 115 1.11 -5.34 12.98
CA MET A 115 2.34 -6.14 13.09
C MET A 115 2.94 -6.42 11.71
N SER A 116 2.15 -6.83 10.72
CA SER A 116 2.60 -7.13 9.38
C SER A 116 3.19 -5.89 8.68
N LYS A 117 2.57 -4.72 8.85
CA LYS A 117 3.07 -3.47 8.29
C LYS A 117 4.33 -2.98 9.02
N ALA A 118 4.41 -3.12 10.33
CA ALA A 118 5.63 -2.83 11.08
C ALA A 118 6.80 -3.74 10.64
N THR A 119 6.52 -5.01 10.34
CA THR A 119 7.52 -5.94 9.80
C THR A 119 8.00 -5.51 8.42
N MET A 120 7.10 -5.12 7.51
CA MET A 120 7.45 -4.54 6.21
C MET A 120 8.38 -3.34 6.36
N GLU A 121 8.05 -2.39 7.24
CA GLU A 121 8.89 -1.21 7.49
C GLU A 121 10.29 -1.59 7.97
N ARG A 122 10.38 -2.57 8.89
CA ARG A 122 11.69 -3.05 9.37
C ARG A 122 12.50 -3.71 8.28
N ILE A 123 11.88 -4.47 7.38
CA ILE A 123 12.53 -5.05 6.21
C ILE A 123 13.08 -3.93 5.34
N PHE A 124 12.27 -2.97 4.94
CA PHE A 124 12.64 -1.89 4.02
C PHE A 124 13.74 -0.99 4.62
N CYS A 125 13.55 -0.48 5.83
CA CYS A 125 14.57 0.34 6.50
C CYS A 125 15.89 -0.41 6.74
N SER A 126 15.85 -1.74 6.93
CA SER A 126 17.06 -2.55 7.07
C SER A 126 17.80 -2.76 5.75
N LEU A 127 17.10 -2.76 4.61
CA LEU A 127 17.68 -2.95 3.28
C LEU A 127 18.24 -1.65 2.71
N ASP A 128 17.66 -0.51 3.03
CA ASP A 128 18.10 0.81 2.58
C ASP A 128 19.57 1.07 2.84
N ALA A 129 20.03 0.80 4.04
CA ALA A 129 21.43 0.97 4.43
C ALA A 129 22.39 -0.10 3.88
N LYS A 130 21.91 -1.11 3.15
CA LYS A 130 22.70 -2.30 2.78
C LYS A 130 22.72 -2.62 1.30
N THR A 131 21.93 -1.93 0.51
CA THR A 131 21.76 -2.19 -0.92
C THR A 131 21.86 -0.91 -1.73
N ASN A 132 21.94 -1.05 -3.05
CA ASN A 132 21.92 0.10 -3.98
C ASN A 132 20.50 0.52 -4.35
N THR A 133 19.47 -0.15 -3.82
CA THR A 133 18.06 0.23 -3.95
C THR A 133 17.68 1.03 -2.71
N ASN A 134 17.22 2.26 -2.90
CA ASN A 134 16.73 3.10 -1.81
C ASN A 134 15.34 2.63 -1.34
N PHE A 135 15.14 2.53 -0.05
CA PHE A 135 13.87 2.10 0.54
C PHE A 135 13.31 3.17 1.47
N ALA A 136 12.07 3.54 1.26
CA ALA A 136 11.32 4.41 2.16
C ALA A 136 9.97 3.83 2.54
N CYS A 137 9.40 4.29 3.65
CA CYS A 137 8.03 3.97 4.03
C CYS A 137 7.28 5.24 4.38
N VAL A 138 6.01 5.32 3.97
CA VAL A 138 5.10 6.37 4.39
C VAL A 138 4.00 5.78 5.27
N ARG A 139 3.68 6.47 6.38
CA ARG A 139 2.57 6.14 7.28
C ARG A 139 1.49 7.19 7.17
N TYR A 140 0.26 6.76 7.01
CA TYR A 140 -0.89 7.63 7.20
C TYR A 140 -2.00 6.89 7.97
N GLY A 141 -2.92 7.65 8.53
CA GLY A 141 -4.06 7.12 9.27
C GLY A 141 -5.17 6.63 8.35
N ASN A 142 -6.41 6.88 8.74
CA ASN A 142 -7.56 6.49 7.97
C ASN A 142 -7.76 7.44 6.78
N VAL A 143 -7.63 6.93 5.57
CA VAL A 143 -7.97 7.71 4.37
C VAL A 143 -9.48 7.81 4.27
N ALA A 144 -10.00 9.03 4.37
CA ALA A 144 -11.43 9.30 4.32
C ALA A 144 -12.07 8.75 3.03
N TRP A 145 -13.26 8.17 3.15
CA TRP A 145 -14.02 7.60 2.04
C TRP A 145 -13.35 6.44 1.30
N SER A 146 -12.24 5.89 1.82
CA SER A 146 -11.62 4.70 1.23
C SER A 146 -12.55 3.47 1.38
N THR A 147 -12.49 2.55 0.41
CA THR A 147 -13.30 1.33 0.40
C THR A 147 -13.18 0.56 1.71
N GLY A 148 -14.33 0.26 2.34
CA GLY A 148 -14.39 -0.46 3.62
C GLY A 148 -13.93 0.36 4.84
N SER A 149 -13.73 1.67 4.71
CA SER A 149 -13.48 2.55 5.85
C SER A 149 -14.79 2.90 6.58
N VAL A 150 -14.64 3.46 7.79
CA VAL A 150 -15.78 3.75 8.66
C VAL A 150 -16.80 4.72 8.06
N LEU A 151 -16.35 5.74 7.30
CA LEU A 151 -17.26 6.75 6.75
C LEU A 151 -18.25 6.18 5.71
N PRO A 152 -17.84 5.38 4.69
CA PRO A 152 -18.79 4.70 3.82
C PRO A 152 -19.70 3.72 4.55
N ILE A 153 -19.21 3.03 5.58
CA ILE A 153 -20.00 2.10 6.40
C ILE A 153 -21.08 2.88 7.16
N TRP A 154 -20.72 3.97 7.83
CA TRP A 154 -21.65 4.82 8.57
C TRP A 154 -22.68 5.48 7.65
N LYS A 155 -22.24 5.96 6.48
CA LYS A 155 -23.18 6.50 5.49
C LYS A 155 -24.26 5.47 5.13
N LYS A 156 -23.83 4.24 4.83
CA LYS A 156 -24.76 3.15 4.52
C LYS A 156 -25.67 2.80 5.70
N MET A 157 -25.14 2.68 6.93
CA MET A 157 -25.95 2.44 8.13
C MET A 157 -27.02 3.53 8.33
N TYR A 158 -26.65 4.79 8.11
CA TYR A 158 -27.60 5.89 8.24
C TYR A 158 -28.69 5.87 7.16
N GLU A 159 -28.30 5.57 5.93
CA GLU A 159 -29.25 5.44 4.80
C GLU A 159 -30.21 4.25 4.99
N ASP A 160 -29.73 3.12 5.52
CA ASP A 160 -30.52 1.90 5.68
C ASP A 160 -31.35 1.88 6.98
N GLU A 161 -30.80 2.39 8.09
CA GLU A 161 -31.35 2.21 9.44
C GLU A 161 -31.62 3.53 10.20
N GLY A 162 -31.15 4.66 9.70
CA GLY A 162 -31.22 5.95 10.40
C GLY A 162 -30.36 6.04 11.68
N VAL A 163 -29.48 5.07 11.91
CA VAL A 163 -28.68 4.94 13.13
C VAL A 163 -27.22 4.76 12.79
N LEU A 164 -26.34 5.37 13.57
CA LEU A 164 -24.88 5.14 13.51
C LEU A 164 -24.43 4.35 14.73
N ARG A 165 -23.72 3.23 14.50
CA ARG A 165 -23.10 2.44 15.56
C ARG A 165 -21.62 2.76 15.63
N SER A 166 -21.13 3.10 16.81
CA SER A 166 -19.70 3.35 17.07
C SER A 166 -19.19 2.49 18.23
N THR A 167 -17.88 2.34 18.31
CA THR A 167 -17.23 1.56 19.38
C THR A 167 -17.04 2.35 20.67
N GLY A 168 -17.33 3.65 20.67
CA GLY A 168 -17.33 4.50 21.85
C GLY A 168 -17.20 5.99 21.50
N PRO A 169 -17.71 6.90 22.37
CA PRO A 169 -17.70 8.35 22.11
C PRO A 169 -16.30 8.96 22.18
N ASP A 170 -15.39 8.37 22.94
CA ASP A 170 -14.04 8.91 23.18
C ASP A 170 -12.99 8.41 22.18
N MET A 171 -13.42 7.71 21.13
CA MET A 171 -12.51 7.15 20.15
C MET A 171 -12.02 8.23 19.20
N THR A 172 -10.70 8.43 19.16
CA THR A 172 -10.03 9.34 18.24
C THR A 172 -9.31 8.58 17.12
N ARG A 173 -9.21 9.19 15.92
CA ARG A 173 -8.49 8.66 14.77
C ARG A 173 -7.85 9.81 13.99
N PHE A 174 -6.68 9.54 13.43
CA PHE A 174 -6.13 10.42 12.41
C PHE A 174 -6.82 10.14 11.08
N PHE A 175 -7.38 11.17 10.48
CA PHE A 175 -7.96 11.13 9.16
C PHE A 175 -7.11 11.89 8.16
N PHE A 176 -7.01 11.35 6.96
CA PHE A 176 -6.35 11.95 5.82
C PHE A 176 -7.34 12.03 4.65
N THR A 177 -7.29 13.08 3.90
CA THR A 177 -7.90 13.12 2.56
C THR A 177 -7.08 12.27 1.60
N VAL A 178 -7.67 11.94 0.45
CA VAL A 178 -6.92 11.24 -0.62
C VAL A 178 -5.75 12.09 -1.10
N ASP A 179 -5.95 13.40 -1.21
CA ASP A 179 -4.92 14.33 -1.69
C ASP A 179 -3.75 14.44 -0.71
N GLU A 180 -4.01 14.52 0.59
CA GLU A 180 -2.95 14.51 1.62
C GLU A 180 -2.15 13.19 1.60
N ALA A 181 -2.83 12.04 1.43
CA ALA A 181 -2.15 10.75 1.32
C ALA A 181 -1.29 10.67 0.05
N VAL A 182 -1.76 11.21 -1.08
CA VAL A 182 -0.99 11.30 -2.33
C VAL A 182 0.19 12.24 -2.14
N GLN A 183 -0.01 13.43 -1.56
CA GLN A 183 1.06 14.39 -1.34
C GLN A 183 2.18 13.84 -0.47
N LEU A 184 1.85 13.05 0.56
CA LEU A 184 2.86 12.39 1.40
C LEU A 184 3.74 11.41 0.60
N ILE A 185 3.16 10.67 -0.35
CA ILE A 185 3.91 9.78 -1.24
C ILE A 185 4.81 10.58 -2.18
N LEU A 186 4.30 11.67 -2.78
CA LEU A 186 5.09 12.54 -3.64
C LEU A 186 6.26 13.16 -2.89
N THR A 187 6.05 13.65 -1.66
CA THR A 187 7.13 14.15 -0.79
C THR A 187 8.18 13.07 -0.50
N ALA A 188 7.77 11.81 -0.29
CA ALA A 188 8.73 10.73 -0.10
C ALA A 188 9.53 10.43 -1.38
N MET A 189 8.91 10.56 -2.56
CA MET A 189 9.60 10.42 -3.85
C MET A 189 10.65 11.52 -4.04
N ASP A 190 10.30 12.76 -3.73
CA ASP A 190 11.21 13.91 -3.86
C ASP A 190 12.44 13.72 -2.96
N ASN A 191 12.23 13.32 -1.70
CA ASN A 191 13.33 13.06 -0.76
C ASN A 191 14.25 11.92 -1.19
N LEU A 192 13.74 10.91 -1.92
CA LEU A 192 14.58 9.83 -2.46
C LEU A 192 15.42 10.29 -3.66
N ASN A 193 15.02 11.34 -4.36
CA ASN A 193 15.77 11.91 -5.48
C ASN A 193 16.91 12.85 -5.01
N GLU A 194 16.89 13.27 -3.75
CA GLU A 194 17.93 14.16 -3.15
C GLU A 194 19.08 13.38 -2.50
N ILE A 195 18.97 12.04 -2.40
CA ILE A 195 19.98 11.14 -1.84
C ILE A 195 20.77 10.47 -2.98
#